data_396b24bb8d7d54c81cbf71debe3388f3
#
_entry.id   396b24bb8d7d54c81cbf71debe3388f3
#
_cell.length_a   1.000
_cell.length_b   1.000
_cell.length_c   1.000
_cell.angle_alpha   90.00
_cell.angle_beta   90.00
_cell.angle_gamma   90.00
#
_symmetry.space_group_name_H-M   'P 1'
#
loop_
_entity.id
_entity.type
_entity.pdbx_description
1 polymer ?
#
loop_
_entity_poly.entity_id
_entity_poly.type
_entity_poly.pdbx_seq_one_letter_code
_entity_poly.pdbx_strand_id
1 'polypeptide(L)'
;MKITRNRYQQGSIRKVPRAKGFAWEYRYYVTADGKRKLRVQTFNGKLYGTEADVRRAVGASVPRLNDATPYTPPVAVTFGALLDRYIAEEMPPRKSTSDSYTSIIKNHLRPRWGNMVLSDIRPALIHSWFQSLKLQPVSKGHVRSLMRLLFDRATLWQYLPLERRNPLELVKIKKVTKRSKEPVVITHEQFRAVVPKLPAHVNMIAVVAGCLGLRVSEALGLKWSDIDWKKRIITIQRSAYRGAIEDTKTLSSAARLPLDPALAILIERWRLECKSERESESDPEPEWVFANPSTGMPYLSPSLQQRWVRPAGESLGITGLGFHSLRHSYRSWLDAAGATPGVTKDLMRHSAIGQSFEYGRAMSEDKRVANTKVVKALLGGPKKKRRRK
;
A
#
# COMPACT_ATOMS: atom_id res chain seq x y z
N MET A 1 -24.67 -42.29 5.84
CA MET A 1 -24.11 -41.86 4.55
C MET A 1 -22.97 -42.82 4.20
N LYS A 2 -23.10 -43.72 3.19
CA LYS A 2 -22.02 -44.63 2.80
C LYS A 2 -21.00 -43.85 1.98
N ILE A 3 -19.80 -43.60 2.52
CA ILE A 3 -18.69 -43.02 1.80
C ILE A 3 -18.12 -44.09 0.86
N THR A 4 -18.49 -44.03 -0.42
CA THR A 4 -17.89 -44.85 -1.47
C THR A 4 -16.55 -44.24 -1.87
N ARG A 5 -15.43 -44.85 -1.48
CA ARG A 5 -14.10 -44.49 -1.98
C ARG A 5 -14.07 -44.68 -3.49
N ASN A 6 -13.85 -43.62 -4.25
CA ASN A 6 -13.55 -43.72 -5.67
C ASN A 6 -12.24 -44.49 -5.85
N ARG A 7 -12.31 -45.68 -6.47
CA ARG A 7 -11.11 -46.44 -6.81
C ARG A 7 -10.42 -45.80 -8.01
N TYR A 8 -9.11 -45.62 -7.91
CA TYR A 8 -8.29 -45.19 -9.03
C TYR A 8 -8.51 -46.11 -10.23
N GLN A 9 -8.84 -45.58 -11.41
CA GLN A 9 -9.08 -46.36 -12.62
C GLN A 9 -8.00 -46.02 -13.68
N GLN A 10 -7.40 -47.08 -14.22
CA GLN A 10 -6.48 -46.94 -15.38
C GLN A 10 -7.22 -47.15 -16.70
N GLY A 11 -8.48 -47.56 -16.64
CA GLY A 11 -9.22 -48.05 -17.78
C GLY A 11 -8.76 -49.46 -18.21
N SER A 12 -9.42 -50.02 -19.18
CA SER A 12 -9.01 -51.32 -19.81
C SER A 12 -8.89 -51.11 -21.33
N ILE A 13 -7.85 -51.74 -21.90
CA ILE A 13 -7.62 -51.71 -23.35
C ILE A 13 -7.82 -53.10 -23.86
N ARG A 14 -8.59 -53.26 -24.94
CA ARG A 14 -8.75 -54.54 -25.61
C ARG A 14 -8.62 -54.37 -27.13
N LYS A 15 -8.08 -55.41 -27.75
CA LYS A 15 -7.98 -55.50 -29.21
C LYS A 15 -9.32 -56.03 -29.74
N VAL A 16 -9.87 -55.40 -30.75
CA VAL A 16 -11.16 -55.75 -31.36
C VAL A 16 -10.97 -55.95 -32.85
N PRO A 17 -11.33 -57.15 -33.41
CA PRO A 17 -11.22 -57.36 -34.85
C PRO A 17 -12.23 -56.48 -35.60
N ARG A 18 -11.82 -56.02 -36.78
CA ARG A 18 -12.62 -55.23 -37.72
C ARG A 18 -12.53 -55.83 -39.12
N ALA A 19 -13.46 -55.54 -39.99
CA ALA A 19 -13.49 -56.08 -41.36
C ALA A 19 -12.19 -55.85 -42.16
N LYS A 20 -11.42 -54.82 -41.86
CA LYS A 20 -10.11 -54.52 -42.50
C LYS A 20 -9.02 -54.35 -41.44
N GLY A 21 -8.78 -55.41 -40.61
CA GLY A 21 -7.72 -55.37 -39.60
C GLY A 21 -8.26 -55.40 -38.18
N PHE A 22 -7.77 -54.54 -37.28
CA PHE A 22 -8.17 -54.45 -35.89
C PHE A 22 -8.22 -53.01 -35.41
N ALA A 23 -8.88 -52.79 -34.29
CA ALA A 23 -8.87 -51.55 -33.54
C ALA A 23 -8.65 -51.83 -32.05
N TRP A 24 -8.16 -50.85 -31.33
CA TRP A 24 -8.08 -50.90 -29.88
C TRP A 24 -9.25 -50.12 -29.29
N GLU A 25 -9.89 -50.69 -28.28
CA GLU A 25 -10.92 -50.05 -27.49
C GLU A 25 -10.39 -49.74 -26.09
N TYR A 26 -10.28 -48.47 -25.74
CA TYR A 26 -10.01 -48.00 -24.37
C TYR A 26 -11.34 -47.76 -23.66
N ARG A 27 -11.56 -48.49 -22.58
CA ARG A 27 -12.81 -48.49 -21.81
C ARG A 27 -12.56 -47.88 -20.42
N TYR A 28 -13.34 -46.89 -20.07
CA TYR A 28 -13.28 -46.25 -18.80
C TYR A 28 -14.65 -45.79 -18.33
N TYR A 29 -14.79 -45.50 -17.04
CA TYR A 29 -16.04 -45.02 -16.46
C TYR A 29 -15.98 -43.54 -16.17
N VAL A 30 -17.08 -42.83 -16.42
CA VAL A 30 -17.31 -41.44 -16.05
C VAL A 30 -18.56 -41.40 -15.16
N THR A 31 -18.49 -40.63 -14.08
CA THR A 31 -19.64 -40.34 -13.24
C THR A 31 -20.35 -39.10 -13.76
N ALA A 32 -21.58 -39.25 -14.25
CA ALA A 32 -22.44 -38.16 -14.68
C ALA A 32 -23.80 -38.34 -13.98
N ASP A 33 -24.32 -37.24 -13.42
CA ASP A 33 -25.62 -37.25 -12.69
C ASP A 33 -25.69 -38.29 -11.55
N GLY A 34 -24.58 -38.50 -10.83
CA GLY A 34 -24.48 -39.49 -9.77
C GLY A 34 -24.45 -40.95 -10.22
N LYS A 35 -24.52 -41.23 -11.53
CA LYS A 35 -24.48 -42.55 -12.11
C LYS A 35 -23.19 -42.83 -12.87
N ARG A 36 -22.62 -44.00 -12.67
CA ARG A 36 -21.40 -44.47 -13.34
C ARG A 36 -21.72 -44.98 -14.73
N LYS A 37 -21.27 -44.31 -15.80
CA LYS A 37 -21.48 -44.67 -17.20
C LYS A 37 -20.16 -45.13 -17.83
N LEU A 38 -20.20 -46.27 -18.55
CA LEU A 38 -19.07 -46.79 -19.33
C LEU A 38 -18.89 -45.90 -20.57
N ARG A 39 -17.65 -45.49 -20.84
CA ARG A 39 -17.23 -44.83 -22.08
C ARG A 39 -16.21 -45.69 -22.79
N VAL A 40 -16.26 -45.67 -24.13
CA VAL A 40 -15.36 -46.43 -24.99
C VAL A 40 -14.79 -45.47 -26.02
N GLN A 41 -13.45 -45.41 -26.09
CA GLN A 41 -12.73 -44.67 -27.10
C GLN A 41 -11.98 -45.64 -28.01
N THR A 42 -12.15 -45.52 -29.32
CA THR A 42 -11.58 -46.43 -30.29
C THR A 42 -10.35 -45.82 -30.97
N PHE A 43 -9.27 -46.61 -31.05
CA PHE A 43 -8.02 -46.25 -31.69
C PHE A 43 -7.77 -47.19 -32.89
N ASN A 44 -7.35 -46.61 -34.02
CA ASN A 44 -7.09 -47.34 -35.25
C ASN A 44 -5.82 -48.20 -35.11
N GLY A 45 -5.95 -49.53 -35.34
CA GLY A 45 -4.82 -50.48 -35.21
C GLY A 45 -3.67 -50.29 -36.20
N LYS A 46 -3.88 -49.53 -37.31
CA LYS A 46 -2.78 -49.13 -38.19
C LYS A 46 -1.92 -48.01 -37.66
N LEU A 47 -2.51 -47.10 -36.85
CA LEU A 47 -1.79 -45.96 -36.24
C LEU A 47 -1.21 -46.31 -34.87
N TYR A 48 -1.84 -47.25 -34.16
CA TYR A 48 -1.50 -47.72 -32.84
C TYR A 48 -1.22 -49.23 -32.91
N GLY A 49 0.00 -49.61 -33.22
CA GLY A 49 0.36 -51.01 -33.47
C GLY A 49 0.31 -51.88 -32.21
N THR A 50 0.54 -51.29 -31.04
CA THR A 50 0.64 -52.01 -29.76
C THR A 50 -0.27 -51.38 -28.69
N GLU A 51 -0.59 -52.20 -27.67
CA GLU A 51 -1.33 -51.72 -26.49
C GLU A 51 -0.56 -50.56 -25.80
N ALA A 52 0.78 -50.60 -25.79
CA ALA A 52 1.63 -49.59 -25.19
C ALA A 52 1.47 -48.23 -25.88
N ASP A 53 1.26 -48.19 -27.19
CA ASP A 53 1.01 -46.96 -27.93
C ASP A 53 -0.31 -46.34 -27.54
N VAL A 54 -1.35 -47.15 -27.38
CA VAL A 54 -2.65 -46.69 -26.89
C VAL A 54 -2.54 -46.19 -25.44
N ARG A 55 -1.84 -46.92 -24.56
CA ARG A 55 -1.61 -46.46 -23.18
C ARG A 55 -0.88 -45.12 -23.11
N ARG A 56 0.08 -44.93 -23.98
CA ARG A 56 0.81 -43.64 -24.09
C ARG A 56 -0.14 -42.52 -24.56
N ALA A 57 -0.96 -42.80 -25.56
CA ALA A 57 -1.92 -41.83 -26.08
C ALA A 57 -2.98 -41.42 -25.06
N VAL A 58 -3.45 -42.35 -24.23
CA VAL A 58 -4.46 -42.07 -23.17
C VAL A 58 -3.83 -41.58 -21.87
N GLY A 59 -2.52 -41.72 -21.70
CA GLY A 59 -1.81 -41.40 -20.44
C GLY A 59 -2.10 -40.03 -19.87
N ALA A 60 -2.25 -39.02 -20.70
CA ALA A 60 -2.62 -37.68 -20.29
C ALA A 60 -4.11 -37.55 -19.83
N SER A 61 -4.95 -38.52 -20.21
CA SER A 61 -6.38 -38.53 -19.85
C SER A 61 -6.68 -39.28 -18.56
N VAL A 62 -5.82 -40.24 -18.17
CA VAL A 62 -5.98 -41.06 -16.97
C VAL A 62 -6.01 -40.27 -15.66
N PRO A 63 -5.13 -39.29 -15.40
CA PRO A 63 -5.22 -38.44 -14.23
C PRO A 63 -6.60 -37.75 -14.14
N ARG A 64 -7.06 -37.18 -15.25
CA ARG A 64 -8.36 -36.47 -15.30
C ARG A 64 -9.57 -37.34 -14.98
N LEU A 65 -9.49 -38.65 -15.26
CA LEU A 65 -10.55 -39.59 -14.95
C LEU A 65 -10.63 -39.96 -13.45
N ASN A 66 -9.54 -39.70 -12.73
CA ASN A 66 -9.42 -40.03 -11.31
C ASN A 66 -9.55 -38.79 -10.41
N ASP A 67 -9.62 -37.59 -10.98
CA ASP A 67 -9.90 -36.39 -10.24
C ASP A 67 -11.33 -36.45 -9.71
N ALA A 68 -11.45 -36.53 -8.39
CA ALA A 68 -12.76 -36.72 -7.69
C ALA A 68 -13.66 -35.48 -7.74
N THR A 69 -13.18 -34.39 -8.28
CA THR A 69 -13.98 -33.19 -8.55
C THR A 69 -14.38 -33.17 -10.03
N PRO A 70 -15.68 -33.02 -10.34
CA PRO A 70 -16.06 -32.72 -11.70
C PRO A 70 -15.33 -31.43 -12.10
N TYR A 71 -14.26 -31.52 -12.91
CA TYR A 71 -13.66 -30.36 -13.54
C TYR A 71 -14.71 -29.78 -14.48
N THR A 72 -15.53 -28.91 -13.95
CA THR A 72 -16.21 -27.94 -14.77
C THR A 72 -15.09 -27.03 -15.29
N PRO A 73 -14.81 -27.01 -16.63
CA PRO A 73 -13.83 -26.06 -17.12
C PRO A 73 -14.29 -24.69 -16.60
N PRO A 74 -13.43 -23.94 -15.95
CA PRO A 74 -13.82 -22.63 -15.46
C PRO A 74 -14.40 -21.88 -16.64
N VAL A 75 -15.60 -21.34 -16.50
CA VAL A 75 -16.13 -20.34 -17.42
C VAL A 75 -14.97 -19.42 -17.67
N ALA A 76 -14.67 -19.16 -18.95
CA ALA A 76 -13.48 -18.42 -19.35
C ALA A 76 -13.51 -17.03 -18.72
N VAL A 77 -13.01 -16.91 -17.49
CA VAL A 77 -13.05 -15.69 -16.69
C VAL A 77 -12.01 -14.75 -17.22
N THR A 78 -12.43 -13.56 -17.61
CA THR A 78 -11.53 -12.50 -18.05
C THR A 78 -10.83 -11.83 -16.86
N PHE A 79 -9.69 -11.22 -17.11
CA PHE A 79 -9.01 -10.40 -16.09
C PHE A 79 -9.89 -9.22 -15.64
N GLY A 80 -10.75 -8.70 -16.54
CA GLY A 80 -11.72 -7.64 -16.22
C GLY A 80 -12.74 -8.10 -15.18
N ALA A 81 -13.32 -9.29 -15.36
CA ALA A 81 -14.26 -9.86 -14.39
C ALA A 81 -13.61 -10.11 -13.01
N LEU A 82 -12.33 -10.55 -13.00
CA LEU A 82 -11.54 -10.63 -11.76
C LEU A 82 -11.37 -9.26 -11.09
N LEU A 83 -11.05 -8.22 -11.87
CA LEU A 83 -10.92 -6.86 -11.36
C LEU A 83 -12.23 -6.34 -10.76
N ASP A 84 -13.35 -6.58 -11.44
CA ASP A 84 -14.68 -6.12 -10.98
C ASP A 84 -15.04 -6.76 -9.65
N ARG A 85 -14.83 -8.07 -9.52
CA ARG A 85 -15.03 -8.77 -8.25
C ARG A 85 -14.10 -8.28 -7.14
N TYR A 86 -12.80 -8.10 -7.45
CA TYR A 86 -11.84 -7.59 -6.47
C TYR A 86 -12.22 -6.18 -5.96
N ILE A 87 -12.67 -5.30 -6.86
CA ILE A 87 -13.12 -3.97 -6.50
C ILE A 87 -14.35 -4.02 -5.60
N ALA A 88 -15.29 -4.92 -5.88
CA ALA A 88 -16.52 -5.05 -5.11
C ALA A 88 -16.33 -5.68 -3.73
N GLU A 89 -15.47 -6.71 -3.63
CA GLU A 89 -15.39 -7.56 -2.43
C GLU A 89 -14.15 -7.30 -1.54
N GLU A 90 -13.00 -6.92 -2.14
CA GLU A 90 -11.71 -6.90 -1.43
C GLU A 90 -10.91 -5.61 -1.59
N MET A 91 -11.48 -4.55 -2.18
CA MET A 91 -10.77 -3.27 -2.24
C MET A 91 -10.42 -2.80 -0.83
N PRO A 92 -9.14 -2.49 -0.54
CA PRO A 92 -8.76 -2.03 0.78
C PRO A 92 -9.58 -0.81 1.23
N PRO A 93 -10.08 -0.79 2.48
CA PRO A 93 -10.92 0.32 2.97
C PRO A 93 -10.12 1.62 3.12
N ARG A 94 -8.79 1.52 3.28
CA ARG A 94 -7.94 2.69 3.43
C ARG A 94 -7.86 3.50 2.16
N LYS A 95 -8.35 4.75 2.21
CA LYS A 95 -8.48 5.67 1.07
C LYS A 95 -7.19 5.80 0.23
N SER A 96 -6.03 5.95 0.89
CA SER A 96 -4.75 6.09 0.20
C SER A 96 -4.34 4.83 -0.59
N THR A 97 -4.66 3.65 -0.07
CA THR A 97 -4.39 2.38 -0.75
C THR A 97 -5.39 2.15 -1.87
N SER A 98 -6.67 2.38 -1.60
CA SER A 98 -7.76 2.28 -2.57
C SER A 98 -7.53 3.20 -3.77
N ASP A 99 -7.19 4.48 -3.55
CA ASP A 99 -6.86 5.42 -4.62
C ASP A 99 -5.68 4.94 -5.49
N SER A 100 -4.63 4.41 -4.84
CA SER A 100 -3.47 3.87 -5.55
C SER A 100 -3.84 2.65 -6.40
N TYR A 101 -4.61 1.71 -5.85
CA TYR A 101 -5.05 0.51 -6.57
C TYR A 101 -6.00 0.86 -7.71
N THR A 102 -6.96 1.76 -7.46
CA THR A 102 -7.87 2.26 -8.50
C THR A 102 -7.11 2.91 -9.65
N SER A 103 -6.11 3.73 -9.35
CA SER A 103 -5.25 4.34 -10.37
C SER A 103 -4.49 3.30 -11.19
N ILE A 104 -3.88 2.29 -10.54
CA ILE A 104 -3.16 1.21 -11.23
C ILE A 104 -4.11 0.39 -12.10
N ILE A 105 -5.27 0.03 -11.58
CA ILE A 105 -6.29 -0.74 -12.31
C ILE A 105 -6.75 0.05 -13.54
N LYS A 106 -7.16 1.30 -13.34
CA LYS A 106 -7.73 2.15 -14.40
C LYS A 106 -6.72 2.45 -15.51
N ASN A 107 -5.49 2.79 -15.14
CA ASN A 107 -4.52 3.32 -16.09
C ASN A 107 -3.60 2.25 -16.70
N HIS A 108 -3.46 1.08 -16.08
CA HIS A 108 -2.47 0.08 -16.51
C HIS A 108 -3.05 -1.32 -16.69
N LEU A 109 -3.78 -1.85 -15.69
CA LEU A 109 -4.19 -3.25 -15.72
C LEU A 109 -5.40 -3.47 -16.63
N ARG A 110 -6.48 -2.73 -16.44
CA ARG A 110 -7.72 -2.90 -17.20
C ARG A 110 -7.54 -2.62 -18.70
N PRO A 111 -6.84 -1.54 -19.14
CA PRO A 111 -6.67 -1.28 -20.56
C PRO A 111 -5.88 -2.37 -21.30
N ARG A 112 -4.92 -3.01 -20.63
CA ARG A 112 -4.05 -4.01 -21.25
C ARG A 112 -4.59 -5.44 -21.15
N TRP A 113 -5.19 -5.79 -20.02
CA TRP A 113 -5.50 -7.17 -19.67
C TRP A 113 -7.00 -7.45 -19.52
N GLY A 114 -7.86 -6.42 -19.42
CA GLY A 114 -9.26 -6.55 -19.06
C GLY A 114 -10.03 -7.57 -19.89
N ASN A 115 -9.81 -7.59 -21.20
CA ASN A 115 -10.51 -8.49 -22.13
C ASN A 115 -9.83 -9.86 -22.29
N MET A 116 -8.65 -10.07 -21.68
CA MET A 116 -7.95 -11.35 -21.79
C MET A 116 -8.48 -12.37 -20.77
N VAL A 117 -8.60 -13.60 -21.20
CA VAL A 117 -8.90 -14.73 -20.32
C VAL A 117 -7.72 -14.98 -19.39
N LEU A 118 -7.98 -15.22 -18.12
CA LEU A 118 -6.96 -15.44 -17.08
C LEU A 118 -5.97 -16.55 -17.45
N SER A 119 -6.46 -17.63 -18.07
CA SER A 119 -5.64 -18.75 -18.51
C SER A 119 -4.59 -18.39 -19.54
N ASP A 120 -4.85 -17.37 -20.34
CA ASP A 120 -4.01 -16.97 -21.47
C ASP A 120 -2.93 -15.95 -21.09
N ILE A 121 -3.04 -15.38 -19.89
CA ILE A 121 -2.06 -14.43 -19.38
C ILE A 121 -0.84 -15.22 -18.87
N ARG A 122 0.21 -15.27 -19.72
CA ARG A 122 1.44 -16.04 -19.49
C ARG A 122 2.58 -15.13 -19.02
N PRO A 123 3.57 -15.66 -18.25
CA PRO A 123 4.71 -14.89 -17.77
C PRO A 123 5.46 -14.12 -18.85
N ALA A 124 5.64 -14.69 -20.04
CA ALA A 124 6.32 -14.03 -21.15
C ALA A 124 5.61 -12.77 -21.63
N LEU A 125 4.27 -12.82 -21.75
CA LEU A 125 3.45 -11.65 -22.11
C LEU A 125 3.53 -10.54 -21.07
N ILE A 126 3.48 -10.91 -19.78
CA ILE A 126 3.61 -9.98 -18.66
C ILE A 126 5.00 -9.34 -18.67
N HIS A 127 6.05 -10.15 -18.86
CA HIS A 127 7.43 -9.66 -18.90
C HIS A 127 7.62 -8.63 -20.02
N SER A 128 7.21 -8.97 -21.25
CA SER A 128 7.28 -8.07 -22.39
C SER A 128 6.53 -6.76 -22.15
N TRP A 129 5.31 -6.85 -21.58
CA TRP A 129 4.54 -5.66 -21.23
C TRP A 129 5.25 -4.77 -20.20
N PHE A 130 5.84 -5.34 -19.13
CA PHE A 130 6.61 -4.53 -18.18
C PHE A 130 7.83 -3.84 -18.81
N GLN A 131 8.43 -4.44 -19.86
CA GLN A 131 9.51 -3.77 -20.60
C GLN A 131 8.98 -2.53 -21.36
N SER A 132 7.81 -2.64 -22.00
CA SER A 132 7.21 -1.55 -22.77
C SER A 132 6.62 -0.41 -21.93
N LEU A 133 6.31 -0.63 -20.65
CA LEU A 133 5.75 0.40 -19.78
C LEU A 133 6.74 1.54 -19.56
N LYS A 134 6.30 2.77 -19.84
CA LYS A 134 7.07 4.01 -19.57
C LYS A 134 6.88 4.47 -18.12
N LEU A 135 7.25 3.62 -17.15
CA LEU A 135 7.16 3.89 -15.71
C LEU A 135 8.52 3.73 -15.05
N GLN A 136 8.73 4.46 -13.96
CA GLN A 136 9.89 4.25 -13.09
C GLN A 136 9.86 2.83 -12.47
N PRO A 137 11.03 2.22 -12.20
CA PRO A 137 11.09 0.86 -11.66
C PRO A 137 10.25 0.63 -10.41
N VAL A 138 10.23 1.59 -9.48
CA VAL A 138 9.41 1.53 -8.26
C VAL A 138 7.92 1.47 -8.60
N SER A 139 7.46 2.31 -9.52
CA SER A 139 6.06 2.30 -9.98
C SER A 139 5.70 1.00 -10.68
N LYS A 140 6.59 0.46 -11.53
CA LYS A 140 6.43 -0.90 -12.10
C LYS A 140 6.33 -1.96 -10.99
N GLY A 141 7.09 -1.80 -9.90
CA GLY A 141 7.02 -2.67 -8.72
C GLY A 141 5.63 -2.68 -8.07
N HIS A 142 5.00 -1.52 -7.92
CA HIS A 142 3.64 -1.43 -7.39
C HIS A 142 2.60 -2.09 -8.30
N VAL A 143 2.68 -1.85 -9.61
CA VAL A 143 1.82 -2.52 -10.60
C VAL A 143 1.98 -4.04 -10.54
N ARG A 144 3.24 -4.53 -10.47
CA ARG A 144 3.54 -5.96 -10.35
C ARG A 144 2.95 -6.55 -9.06
N SER A 145 3.10 -5.85 -7.92
CA SER A 145 2.61 -6.34 -6.64
C SER A 145 1.08 -6.47 -6.62
N LEU A 146 0.36 -5.49 -7.17
CA LEU A 146 -1.09 -5.57 -7.29
C LEU A 146 -1.51 -6.69 -8.25
N MET A 147 -0.88 -6.80 -9.42
CA MET A 147 -1.18 -7.86 -10.39
C MET A 147 -0.92 -9.25 -9.79
N ARG A 148 0.15 -9.42 -8.98
CA ARG A 148 0.41 -10.66 -8.26
C ARG A 148 -0.71 -11.00 -7.28
N LEU A 149 -1.11 -10.03 -6.46
CA LEU A 149 -2.23 -10.19 -5.52
C LEU A 149 -3.51 -10.65 -6.25
N LEU A 150 -3.82 -10.03 -7.39
CA LEU A 150 -5.00 -10.39 -8.19
C LEU A 150 -4.94 -11.83 -8.71
N PHE A 151 -3.77 -12.32 -9.15
CA PHE A 151 -3.62 -13.72 -9.55
C PHE A 151 -3.71 -14.69 -8.36
N ASP A 152 -3.21 -14.31 -7.18
CA ASP A 152 -3.40 -15.08 -5.96
C ASP A 152 -4.90 -15.18 -5.60
N ARG A 153 -5.67 -14.09 -5.79
CA ARG A 153 -7.14 -14.09 -5.64
C ARG A 153 -7.86 -14.92 -6.68
N ALA A 154 -7.41 -14.87 -7.93
CA ALA A 154 -7.96 -15.72 -8.99
C ALA A 154 -7.83 -17.22 -8.65
N THR A 155 -6.73 -17.61 -8.05
CA THR A 155 -6.53 -19.00 -7.56
C THR A 155 -7.40 -19.29 -6.34
N LEU A 156 -7.47 -18.38 -5.35
CA LEU A 156 -8.31 -18.52 -4.16
C LEU A 156 -9.79 -18.66 -4.54
N TRP A 157 -10.25 -17.87 -5.50
CA TRP A 157 -11.64 -17.93 -6.00
C TRP A 157 -11.89 -19.02 -7.03
N GLN A 158 -10.93 -19.93 -7.23
CA GLN A 158 -11.03 -21.06 -8.14
C GLN A 158 -11.27 -20.68 -9.62
N TYR A 159 -10.90 -19.45 -10.02
CA TYR A 159 -10.88 -19.05 -11.44
C TYR A 159 -9.68 -19.65 -12.17
N LEU A 160 -8.64 -20.02 -11.42
CA LEU A 160 -7.48 -20.75 -11.90
C LEU A 160 -7.25 -21.99 -11.02
N PRO A 161 -6.71 -23.09 -11.59
CA PRO A 161 -6.37 -24.29 -10.82
C PRO A 161 -5.35 -23.99 -9.72
N LEU A 162 -5.43 -24.66 -8.58
CA LEU A 162 -4.52 -24.50 -7.44
C LEU A 162 -3.06 -24.84 -7.79
N GLU A 163 -2.86 -25.79 -8.69
CA GLU A 163 -1.53 -26.22 -9.15
C GLU A 163 -0.86 -25.19 -10.07
N ARG A 164 -1.62 -24.23 -10.57
CA ARG A 164 -1.08 -23.20 -11.46
C ARG A 164 -0.30 -22.17 -10.66
N ARG A 165 0.99 -22.11 -10.88
CA ARG A 165 1.85 -21.09 -10.29
C ARG A 165 1.44 -19.70 -10.74
N ASN A 166 1.52 -18.74 -9.82
CA ASN A 166 1.27 -17.34 -10.13
C ASN A 166 2.24 -16.85 -11.23
N PRO A 167 1.75 -16.35 -12.38
CA PRO A 167 2.60 -15.97 -13.49
C PRO A 167 3.60 -14.85 -13.15
N LEU A 168 3.35 -14.09 -12.08
CA LEU A 168 4.24 -13.01 -11.62
C LEU A 168 5.47 -13.53 -10.85
N GLU A 169 5.53 -14.80 -10.46
CA GLU A 169 6.70 -15.37 -9.76
C GLU A 169 7.97 -15.28 -10.62
N LEU A 170 7.84 -15.55 -11.91
CA LEU A 170 8.96 -15.52 -12.85
C LEU A 170 9.27 -14.11 -13.38
N VAL A 171 8.38 -13.15 -13.18
CA VAL A 171 8.55 -11.77 -13.68
C VAL A 171 9.27 -10.93 -12.64
N LYS A 172 10.53 -10.64 -12.87
CA LYS A 172 11.37 -9.78 -12.03
C LYS A 172 11.54 -8.40 -12.66
N ILE A 173 11.38 -7.36 -11.87
CA ILE A 173 11.66 -5.97 -12.28
C ILE A 173 12.98 -5.55 -11.63
N LYS A 174 13.94 -5.16 -12.44
CA LYS A 174 15.26 -4.69 -11.97
C LYS A 174 15.14 -3.30 -11.31
N LYS A 175 15.99 -3.01 -10.34
CA LYS A 175 16.14 -1.70 -9.68
C LYS A 175 14.91 -1.19 -8.92
N VAL A 176 13.96 -2.04 -8.54
CA VAL A 176 12.75 -1.63 -7.77
C VAL A 176 13.11 -1.04 -6.40
N THR A 177 14.13 -1.60 -5.75
CA THR A 177 14.56 -1.18 -4.42
C THR A 177 15.59 -0.04 -4.43
N LYS A 178 16.14 0.30 -5.61
CA LYS A 178 17.13 1.38 -5.71
C LYS A 178 16.41 2.72 -5.63
N ARG A 179 16.72 3.50 -4.59
CA ARG A 179 16.27 4.90 -4.51
C ARG A 179 16.77 5.66 -5.73
N SER A 180 15.88 6.30 -6.45
CA SER A 180 16.21 7.09 -7.64
C SER A 180 16.65 8.51 -7.29
N LYS A 181 16.32 9.01 -6.10
CA LYS A 181 16.65 10.35 -5.63
C LYS A 181 17.00 10.30 -4.15
N GLU A 182 17.97 11.09 -3.75
CA GLU A 182 18.25 11.31 -2.34
C GLU A 182 17.12 12.15 -1.70
N PRO A 183 16.81 11.90 -0.42
CA PRO A 183 15.86 12.74 0.30
C PRO A 183 16.37 14.17 0.39
N VAL A 184 15.49 15.13 0.12
CA VAL A 184 15.80 16.54 0.38
C VAL A 184 15.83 16.76 1.90
N VAL A 185 16.96 17.19 2.40
CA VAL A 185 17.19 17.58 3.80
C VAL A 185 17.61 19.05 3.79
N ILE A 186 16.96 19.87 4.61
CA ILE A 186 17.26 21.30 4.73
C ILE A 186 17.91 21.62 6.06
N THR A 187 18.70 22.69 6.09
CA THR A 187 19.31 23.21 7.31
C THR A 187 18.30 23.99 8.16
N HIS A 188 18.66 24.31 9.41
CA HIS A 188 17.83 25.17 10.27
C HIS A 188 17.65 26.57 9.67
N GLU A 189 18.69 27.12 9.03
CA GLU A 189 18.68 28.44 8.37
C GLU A 189 17.71 28.40 7.17
N GLN A 190 17.80 27.36 6.35
CA GLN A 190 16.88 27.16 5.22
C GLN A 190 15.44 27.03 5.69
N PHE A 191 15.19 26.28 6.77
CA PHE A 191 13.85 26.17 7.36
C PHE A 191 13.33 27.56 7.77
N ARG A 192 14.13 28.33 8.51
CA ARG A 192 13.78 29.68 8.93
C ARG A 192 13.59 30.66 7.78
N ALA A 193 14.23 30.42 6.64
CA ALA A 193 14.05 31.23 5.42
C ALA A 193 12.78 30.83 4.64
N VAL A 194 12.43 29.57 4.62
CA VAL A 194 11.24 29.05 3.91
C VAL A 194 9.94 29.44 4.60
N VAL A 195 9.88 29.24 5.93
CA VAL A 195 8.64 29.39 6.71
C VAL A 195 7.96 30.75 6.52
N PRO A 196 8.64 31.91 6.57
CA PRO A 196 8.01 33.21 6.37
C PRO A 196 7.46 33.46 4.96
N LYS A 197 7.87 32.66 3.97
CA LYS A 197 7.36 32.76 2.59
C LYS A 197 6.04 32.04 2.38
N LEU A 198 5.57 31.30 3.39
CA LEU A 198 4.33 30.53 3.35
C LEU A 198 3.16 31.33 3.92
N PRO A 199 1.95 31.20 3.36
CA PRO A 199 0.74 31.74 4.00
C PRO A 199 0.58 31.23 5.43
N ALA A 200 -0.08 31.98 6.31
CA ALA A 200 -0.17 31.71 7.75
C ALA A 200 -0.51 30.25 8.08
N HIS A 201 -1.57 29.68 7.45
CA HIS A 201 -1.96 28.30 7.67
C HIS A 201 -0.91 27.28 7.20
N VAL A 202 -0.26 27.50 6.06
CA VAL A 202 0.80 26.58 5.54
C VAL A 202 2.08 26.73 6.37
N ASN A 203 2.40 27.94 6.80
CA ASN A 203 3.49 28.26 7.71
C ASN A 203 3.34 27.43 9.00
N MET A 204 2.19 27.52 9.65
CA MET A 204 1.96 26.84 10.92
C MET A 204 1.96 25.31 10.77
N ILE A 205 1.39 24.77 9.68
CA ILE A 205 1.52 23.34 9.34
C ILE A 205 3.00 22.94 9.19
N ALA A 206 3.80 23.75 8.49
CA ALA A 206 5.23 23.49 8.29
C ALA A 206 6.01 23.55 9.60
N VAL A 207 5.71 24.52 10.47
CA VAL A 207 6.32 24.64 11.80
C VAL A 207 6.02 23.42 12.65
N VAL A 208 4.76 23.02 12.77
CA VAL A 208 4.35 21.85 13.55
C VAL A 208 4.96 20.57 12.98
N ALA A 209 4.93 20.40 11.66
CA ALA A 209 5.51 19.23 11.00
C ALA A 209 7.03 19.18 11.18
N GLY A 210 7.72 20.32 11.08
CA GLY A 210 9.18 20.43 11.26
C GLY A 210 9.65 20.24 12.70
N CYS A 211 8.92 20.80 13.67
CA CYS A 211 9.28 20.73 15.10
C CYS A 211 8.96 19.36 15.75
N LEU A 212 8.03 18.59 15.19
CA LEU A 212 7.58 17.30 15.73
C LEU A 212 7.88 16.12 14.80
N GLY A 213 8.46 16.37 13.64
CA GLY A 213 8.73 15.35 12.63
C GLY A 213 7.46 14.63 12.12
N LEU A 214 6.31 15.32 12.07
CA LEU A 214 5.05 14.73 11.65
C LEU A 214 5.02 14.47 10.13
N ARG A 215 4.28 13.43 9.72
CA ARG A 215 3.81 13.37 8.33
C ARG A 215 2.76 14.46 8.13
N VAL A 216 2.71 15.08 6.96
CA VAL A 216 1.72 16.13 6.70
C VAL A 216 0.28 15.67 6.96
N SER A 217 -0.05 14.41 6.63
CA SER A 217 -1.36 13.85 6.92
C SER A 217 -1.64 13.71 8.42
N GLU A 218 -0.63 13.45 9.24
CA GLU A 218 -0.72 13.43 10.71
C GLU A 218 -0.92 14.84 11.26
N ALA A 219 -0.17 15.83 10.76
CA ALA A 219 -0.33 17.24 11.14
C ALA A 219 -1.74 17.74 10.81
N LEU A 220 -2.21 17.48 9.59
CA LEU A 220 -3.56 17.84 9.16
C LEU A 220 -4.68 17.12 9.93
N GLY A 221 -4.39 15.93 10.47
CA GLY A 221 -5.33 15.16 11.29
C GLY A 221 -5.36 15.55 12.77
N LEU A 222 -4.65 16.62 13.17
CA LEU A 222 -4.66 17.09 14.55
C LEU A 222 -5.97 17.80 14.91
N LYS A 223 -6.50 17.47 16.09
CA LYS A 223 -7.60 18.18 16.74
C LYS A 223 -7.09 18.96 17.95
N TRP A 224 -7.80 19.99 18.34
CA TRP A 224 -7.48 20.74 19.56
C TRP A 224 -7.51 19.85 20.82
N SER A 225 -8.41 18.86 20.84
CA SER A 225 -8.51 17.86 21.92
C SER A 225 -7.31 16.90 22.01
N ASP A 226 -6.42 16.85 21.03
CA ASP A 226 -5.22 16.04 21.08
C ASP A 226 -4.09 16.69 21.88
N ILE A 227 -4.26 17.96 22.30
CA ILE A 227 -3.24 18.75 22.98
C ILE A 227 -3.55 18.82 24.48
N ASP A 228 -2.74 18.15 25.29
CA ASP A 228 -2.75 18.33 26.74
C ASP A 228 -1.79 19.46 27.12
N TRP A 229 -2.34 20.66 27.27
CA TRP A 229 -1.61 21.88 27.57
C TRP A 229 -0.89 21.83 28.94
N LYS A 230 -1.53 21.20 29.95
CA LYS A 230 -0.96 21.07 31.30
C LYS A 230 0.25 20.15 31.31
N LYS A 231 0.13 18.99 30.67
CA LYS A 231 1.23 18.00 30.60
C LYS A 231 2.23 18.32 29.48
N ARG A 232 1.90 19.25 28.61
CA ARG A 232 2.66 19.56 27.39
C ARG A 232 2.92 18.31 26.56
N ILE A 233 1.83 17.70 26.15
CA ILE A 233 1.85 16.49 25.32
C ILE A 233 0.91 16.73 24.16
N ILE A 234 1.33 16.33 22.96
CA ILE A 234 0.49 16.22 21.79
C ILE A 234 0.34 14.76 21.40
N THR A 235 -0.90 14.30 21.19
CA THR A 235 -1.22 12.91 20.86
C THR A 235 -1.54 12.81 19.37
N ILE A 236 -0.80 11.97 18.66
CA ILE A 236 -1.02 11.70 17.23
C ILE A 236 -1.87 10.44 17.15
N GLN A 237 -3.12 10.55 16.69
CA GLN A 237 -4.07 9.42 16.68
C GLN A 237 -4.60 9.14 15.28
N ARG A 238 -4.58 10.12 14.38
CA ARG A 238 -5.21 10.02 13.05
C ARG A 238 -4.41 10.70 11.96
N SER A 239 -4.84 10.48 10.74
CA SER A 239 -4.27 11.11 9.56
C SER A 239 -5.40 11.59 8.64
N ALA A 240 -5.24 12.78 8.05
CA ALA A 240 -6.14 13.32 7.05
C ALA A 240 -5.54 13.13 5.65
N TYR A 241 -6.25 12.44 4.78
CA TYR A 241 -5.84 12.20 3.40
C TYR A 241 -6.99 12.42 2.42
N ARG A 242 -6.90 13.46 1.59
CA ARG A 242 -7.90 13.78 0.55
C ARG A 242 -9.35 13.77 1.07
N GLY A 243 -9.59 14.41 2.20
CA GLY A 243 -10.90 14.51 2.85
C GLY A 243 -11.31 13.29 3.67
N ALA A 244 -10.58 12.18 3.60
CA ALA A 244 -10.78 11.04 4.48
C ALA A 244 -9.96 11.20 5.76
N ILE A 245 -10.59 10.91 6.89
CA ILE A 245 -9.93 10.85 8.20
C ILE A 245 -9.80 9.38 8.55
N GLU A 246 -8.59 8.95 8.79
CA GLU A 246 -8.27 7.55 9.11
C GLU A 246 -7.43 7.49 10.37
N ASP A 247 -7.58 6.42 11.12
CA ASP A 247 -6.67 6.13 12.23
C ASP A 247 -5.25 5.93 11.71
N THR A 248 -4.27 6.17 12.58
CA THR A 248 -2.87 5.96 12.20
C THR A 248 -2.63 4.51 11.79
N LYS A 249 -1.79 4.32 10.77
CA LYS A 249 -1.57 3.03 10.08
C LYS A 249 -1.15 1.88 11.01
N THR A 250 -0.54 2.19 12.15
CA THR A 250 -0.04 1.21 13.12
C THR A 250 -0.18 1.76 14.54
N LEU A 251 -0.25 0.86 15.52
CA LEU A 251 -0.23 1.24 16.94
C LEU A 251 0.99 2.09 17.31
N SER A 252 2.13 1.87 16.64
CA SER A 252 3.34 2.68 16.80
C SER A 252 3.23 4.09 16.23
N SER A 253 2.27 4.32 15.33
CA SER A 253 1.98 5.66 14.77
C SER A 253 1.07 6.48 15.68
N ALA A 254 0.27 5.84 16.52
CA ALA A 254 -0.44 6.48 17.62
C ALA A 254 0.56 6.76 18.74
N ALA A 255 1.05 7.97 18.87
CA ALA A 255 2.11 8.31 19.80
C ALA A 255 1.85 9.62 20.52
N ARG A 256 2.33 9.68 21.75
CA ARG A 256 2.39 10.90 22.55
C ARG A 256 3.76 11.54 22.39
N LEU A 257 3.78 12.78 21.94
CA LEU A 257 4.99 13.56 21.72
C LEU A 257 5.11 14.69 22.73
N PRO A 258 6.33 15.06 23.15
CA PRO A 258 6.54 16.24 23.99
C PRO A 258 6.25 17.50 23.19
N LEU A 259 5.46 18.39 23.77
CA LEU A 259 5.21 19.72 23.23
C LEU A 259 6.12 20.73 23.92
N ASP A 260 7.09 21.24 23.16
CA ASP A 260 8.01 22.26 23.64
C ASP A 260 7.24 23.55 23.98
N PRO A 261 7.59 24.28 25.07
CA PRO A 261 6.91 25.52 25.46
C PRO A 261 6.86 26.59 24.37
N ALA A 262 7.94 26.76 23.58
CA ALA A 262 7.97 27.75 22.50
C ALA A 262 7.01 27.36 21.37
N LEU A 263 6.92 26.06 21.05
CA LEU A 263 5.97 25.58 20.06
C LEU A 263 4.52 25.66 20.59
N ALA A 264 4.30 25.39 21.88
CA ALA A 264 2.97 25.54 22.50
C ALA A 264 2.44 26.98 22.35
N ILE A 265 3.28 27.98 22.66
CA ILE A 265 2.90 29.39 22.49
C ILE A 265 2.53 29.72 21.05
N LEU A 266 3.22 29.18 20.06
CA LEU A 266 2.89 29.40 18.65
C LEU A 266 1.55 28.76 18.27
N ILE A 267 1.27 27.57 18.77
CA ILE A 267 0.01 26.87 18.52
C ILE A 267 -1.15 27.59 19.21
N GLU A 268 -0.95 28.12 20.42
CA GLU A 268 -1.96 28.95 21.13
C GLU A 268 -2.28 30.24 20.37
N ARG A 269 -1.25 30.94 19.85
CA ARG A 269 -1.44 32.12 19.00
C ARG A 269 -2.24 31.77 17.74
N TRP A 270 -1.86 30.68 17.09
CA TRP A 270 -2.59 30.17 15.92
C TRP A 270 -4.07 29.92 16.25
N ARG A 271 -4.35 29.35 17.40
CA ARG A 271 -5.74 29.17 17.87
C ARG A 271 -6.50 30.48 18.03
N LEU A 272 -5.84 31.50 18.57
CA LEU A 272 -6.41 32.82 18.73
C LEU A 272 -6.64 33.50 17.36
N GLU A 273 -5.69 33.38 16.43
CA GLU A 273 -5.84 33.89 15.05
C GLU A 273 -7.05 33.23 14.36
N CYS A 274 -7.15 31.89 14.41
CA CYS A 274 -8.32 31.18 13.88
C CYS A 274 -9.64 31.57 14.56
N LYS A 275 -9.62 32.01 15.81
CA LYS A 275 -10.80 32.52 16.51
C LYS A 275 -11.19 33.92 16.04
N SER A 276 -10.21 34.80 15.80
CA SER A 276 -10.49 36.17 15.35
C SER A 276 -10.94 36.24 13.88
N GLU A 277 -10.63 35.25 13.07
CA GLU A 277 -11.07 35.17 11.67
C GLU A 277 -12.53 34.64 11.50
N ARG A 278 -13.22 34.30 12.59
CA ARG A 278 -14.61 33.84 12.53
C ARG A 278 -15.54 35.05 12.35
N GLU A 279 -16.61 34.84 11.57
CA GLU A 279 -17.57 35.88 11.28
C GLU A 279 -18.44 36.24 12.52
N SER A 280 -18.61 35.26 13.44
CA SER A 280 -19.33 35.45 14.70
C SER A 280 -18.65 34.70 15.85
N GLU A 281 -18.66 35.28 17.05
CA GLU A 281 -18.24 34.62 18.28
C GLU A 281 -19.11 33.41 18.64
N SER A 282 -20.33 33.35 18.13
CA SER A 282 -21.27 32.25 18.32
C SER A 282 -20.95 31.02 17.45
N ASP A 283 -20.11 31.18 16.43
CA ASP A 283 -19.72 30.06 15.59
C ASP A 283 -18.90 29.03 16.38
N PRO A 284 -19.19 27.74 16.24
CA PRO A 284 -18.43 26.70 16.96
C PRO A 284 -16.96 26.72 16.56
N GLU A 285 -16.07 26.55 17.54
CA GLU A 285 -14.64 26.42 17.26
C GLU A 285 -14.40 25.21 16.36
N PRO A 286 -13.65 25.34 15.24
CA PRO A 286 -13.31 24.20 14.40
C PRO A 286 -12.62 23.12 15.24
N GLU A 287 -13.06 21.88 15.07
CA GLU A 287 -12.47 20.73 15.77
C GLU A 287 -10.99 20.52 15.42
N TRP A 288 -10.60 20.86 14.18
CA TRP A 288 -9.28 20.64 13.63
C TRP A 288 -8.34 21.82 13.85
N VAL A 289 -7.11 21.55 14.23
CA VAL A 289 -6.05 22.58 14.37
C VAL A 289 -5.81 23.28 13.05
N PHE A 290 -5.94 22.56 11.93
CA PHE A 290 -5.74 23.06 10.58
C PHE A 290 -7.00 22.85 9.72
N ALA A 291 -8.09 23.49 10.16
CA ALA A 291 -9.34 23.51 9.39
C ALA A 291 -9.22 24.49 8.21
N ASN A 292 -9.76 24.09 7.05
CA ASN A 292 -10.01 25.01 5.97
C ASN A 292 -11.28 25.82 6.30
N PRO A 293 -11.21 27.16 6.35
CA PRO A 293 -12.35 28.00 6.74
C PRO A 293 -13.61 27.76 5.88
N SER A 294 -13.43 27.47 4.57
CA SER A 294 -14.55 27.27 3.66
C SER A 294 -15.29 25.95 3.85
N THR A 295 -14.66 24.93 4.47
CA THR A 295 -15.24 23.57 4.56
C THR A 295 -15.33 23.03 5.98
N GLY A 296 -14.69 23.66 6.95
CA GLY A 296 -14.51 23.16 8.31
C GLY A 296 -13.65 21.89 8.41
N MET A 297 -13.20 21.32 7.28
CA MET A 297 -12.42 20.08 7.21
C MET A 297 -10.92 20.37 7.06
N PRO A 298 -10.03 19.40 7.35
CA PRO A 298 -8.61 19.59 7.14
C PRO A 298 -8.23 19.94 5.70
N TYR A 299 -7.21 20.76 5.52
CA TYR A 299 -6.68 21.09 4.20
C TYR A 299 -6.22 19.88 3.40
N LEU A 300 -6.20 19.98 2.06
CA LEU A 300 -5.70 18.93 1.16
C LEU A 300 -4.19 19.06 0.96
N SER A 301 -3.42 18.14 1.51
CA SER A 301 -1.95 18.13 1.45
C SER A 301 -1.34 18.34 0.05
N PRO A 302 -1.83 17.70 -1.04
CA PRO A 302 -1.26 17.91 -2.37
C PRO A 302 -1.35 19.36 -2.86
N SER A 303 -2.48 20.02 -2.58
CA SER A 303 -2.71 21.42 -2.98
C SER A 303 -1.75 22.36 -2.23
N LEU A 304 -1.59 22.17 -0.91
CA LEU A 304 -0.66 22.94 -0.10
C LEU A 304 0.79 22.80 -0.58
N GLN A 305 1.20 21.55 -0.89
CA GLN A 305 2.56 21.30 -1.34
C GLN A 305 2.86 21.91 -2.70
N GLN A 306 1.96 21.73 -3.68
CA GLN A 306 2.17 22.22 -5.04
C GLN A 306 2.06 23.73 -5.14
N ARG A 307 1.11 24.32 -4.42
CA ARG A 307 0.79 25.75 -4.53
C ARG A 307 1.76 26.62 -3.72
N TRP A 308 2.27 26.10 -2.59
CA TRP A 308 3.01 26.95 -1.64
C TRP A 308 4.39 26.42 -1.28
N VAL A 309 4.49 25.18 -0.79
CA VAL A 309 5.76 24.66 -0.23
C VAL A 309 6.84 24.52 -1.30
N ARG A 310 6.48 23.96 -2.45
CA ARG A 310 7.42 23.77 -3.56
C ARG A 310 7.91 25.10 -4.14
N PRO A 311 7.05 26.07 -4.51
CA PRO A 311 7.49 27.37 -4.98
C PRO A 311 8.35 28.13 -3.97
N ALA A 312 8.00 28.08 -2.66
CA ALA A 312 8.83 28.70 -1.61
C ALA A 312 10.22 28.08 -1.54
N GLY A 313 10.34 26.75 -1.68
CA GLY A 313 11.63 26.08 -1.77
C GLY A 313 12.43 26.52 -3.00
N GLU A 314 11.80 26.49 -4.17
CA GLU A 314 12.41 26.87 -5.44
C GLU A 314 12.93 28.31 -5.43
N SER A 315 12.19 29.26 -4.82
CA SER A 315 12.63 30.66 -4.64
C SER A 315 13.89 30.84 -3.79
N LEU A 316 14.28 29.81 -3.06
CA LEU A 316 15.47 29.75 -2.23
C LEU A 316 16.52 28.75 -2.74
N GLY A 317 16.37 28.26 -3.98
CA GLY A 317 17.27 27.29 -4.59
C GLY A 317 17.15 25.87 -4.01
N ILE A 318 16.08 25.56 -3.26
CA ILE A 318 15.86 24.24 -2.65
C ILE A 318 14.93 23.42 -3.54
N THR A 319 15.51 22.73 -4.52
CA THR A 319 14.73 21.92 -5.47
C THR A 319 14.09 20.70 -4.80
N GLY A 320 12.81 20.51 -5.06
CA GLY A 320 12.07 19.32 -4.61
C GLY A 320 11.66 19.37 -3.14
N LEU A 321 11.67 20.55 -2.50
CA LEU A 321 11.14 20.71 -1.15
C LEU A 321 9.67 20.28 -1.07
N GLY A 322 9.34 19.59 0.00
CA GLY A 322 7.98 19.19 0.33
C GLY A 322 7.83 18.91 1.82
N PHE A 323 6.61 18.71 2.30
CA PHE A 323 6.39 18.39 3.71
C PHE A 323 7.17 17.16 4.20
N HIS A 324 7.35 16.17 3.31
CA HIS A 324 8.13 14.98 3.70
C HIS A 324 9.62 15.30 3.90
N SER A 325 10.12 16.30 3.22
CA SER A 325 11.49 16.82 3.42
C SER A 325 11.69 17.36 4.84
N LEU A 326 10.67 18.03 5.41
CA LEU A 326 10.73 18.51 6.80
C LEU A 326 10.89 17.36 7.79
N ARG A 327 10.18 16.25 7.56
CA ARG A 327 10.34 15.06 8.39
C ARG A 327 11.72 14.39 8.23
N HIS A 328 12.27 14.36 7.01
CA HIS A 328 13.65 13.89 6.81
C HIS A 328 14.67 14.79 7.50
N SER A 329 14.47 16.11 7.41
CA SER A 329 15.31 17.09 8.08
C SER A 329 15.22 16.96 9.61
N TYR A 330 14.02 16.79 10.18
CA TYR A 330 13.85 16.58 11.61
C TYR A 330 14.68 15.39 12.12
N ARG A 331 14.70 14.27 11.37
CA ARG A 331 15.58 13.16 11.73
C ARG A 331 17.06 13.58 11.76
N SER A 332 17.53 14.27 10.72
CA SER A 332 18.93 14.72 10.65
C SER A 332 19.23 15.73 11.76
N TRP A 333 18.27 16.57 12.14
CA TRP A 333 18.42 17.52 13.24
C TRP A 333 18.46 16.83 14.61
N LEU A 334 17.71 15.74 14.80
CA LEU A 334 17.81 14.91 16.01
C LEU A 334 19.18 14.24 16.11
N ASP A 335 19.67 13.69 15.01
CA ASP A 335 21.00 13.06 14.96
C ASP A 335 22.10 14.11 15.29
N ALA A 336 22.02 15.31 14.70
CA ALA A 336 22.92 16.43 15.01
C ALA A 336 22.80 16.97 16.44
N ALA A 337 21.60 16.84 17.06
CA ALA A 337 21.36 17.19 18.46
C ALA A 337 21.88 16.13 19.44
N GLY A 338 22.43 15.01 18.94
CA GLY A 338 22.95 13.91 19.75
C GLY A 338 21.87 13.00 20.32
N ALA A 339 20.70 12.92 19.69
CA ALA A 339 19.66 11.98 20.10
C ALA A 339 20.10 10.55 19.82
N THR A 340 19.88 9.66 20.79
CA THR A 340 20.18 8.23 20.60
C THR A 340 19.26 7.62 19.51
N PRO A 341 19.68 6.53 18.84
CA PRO A 341 18.83 5.86 17.85
C PRO A 341 17.45 5.44 18.38
N GLY A 342 17.37 5.07 19.68
CA GLY A 342 16.12 4.74 20.34
C GLY A 342 15.19 5.94 20.47
N VAL A 343 15.70 7.07 20.94
CA VAL A 343 14.96 8.33 21.07
C VAL A 343 14.52 8.84 19.68
N THR A 344 15.43 8.79 18.69
CA THR A 344 15.11 9.18 17.31
C THR A 344 14.00 8.29 16.72
N LYS A 345 14.08 6.98 16.91
CA LYS A 345 13.05 6.03 16.47
C LYS A 345 11.68 6.35 17.09
N ASP A 346 11.64 6.62 18.37
CA ASP A 346 10.41 6.91 19.12
C ASP A 346 9.80 8.24 18.69
N LEU A 347 10.59 9.31 18.61
CA LEU A 347 10.13 10.63 18.16
C LEU A 347 9.68 10.60 16.69
N MET A 348 10.37 9.82 15.85
CA MET A 348 9.99 9.61 14.46
C MET A 348 8.82 8.64 14.28
N ARG A 349 8.44 7.88 15.29
CA ARG A 349 7.35 6.88 15.23
C ARG A 349 7.55 5.89 14.08
N HIS A 350 8.78 5.35 13.96
CA HIS A 350 9.11 4.35 12.95
C HIS A 350 8.72 2.96 13.42
N SER A 351 7.95 2.24 12.60
CA SER A 351 7.48 0.88 12.90
C SER A 351 8.51 -0.22 12.64
N ALA A 352 9.67 0.10 12.09
CA ALA A 352 10.67 -0.90 11.74
C ALA A 352 11.46 -1.37 12.97
N ILE A 353 11.43 -2.62 13.16
CA ILE A 353 12.00 -3.64 14.03
C ILE A 353 10.91 -4.13 15.00
N GLY A 354 10.33 -5.27 14.57
CA GLY A 354 9.39 -6.01 15.41
C GLY A 354 10.03 -6.43 16.68
N GLN A 355 9.65 -5.76 17.73
CA GLN A 355 9.38 -6.31 19.04
C GLN A 355 8.84 -5.18 19.91
N SER A 356 7.63 -5.39 20.38
CA SER A 356 6.98 -4.61 21.42
C SER A 356 7.92 -4.44 22.61
N PHE A 357 8.48 -3.26 22.75
CA PHE A 357 8.83 -2.84 24.08
C PHE A 357 7.59 -2.16 24.66
N GLU A 358 6.83 -2.90 25.42
CA GLU A 358 5.82 -2.39 26.37
C GLU A 358 6.46 -1.56 27.51
N TYR A 359 7.60 -0.95 27.26
CA TYR A 359 8.27 -0.11 28.24
C TYR A 359 8.08 1.36 27.91
N GLY A 360 7.28 2.02 28.74
CA GLY A 360 7.29 3.45 28.89
C GLY A 360 6.22 4.21 28.10
N ARG A 361 4.95 4.06 28.49
CA ARG A 361 3.91 5.08 28.21
C ARG A 361 4.23 6.45 28.84
N ALA A 362 5.24 6.54 29.67
CA ALA A 362 5.72 7.78 30.26
C ALA A 362 6.62 8.53 29.28
N MET A 363 6.42 9.86 29.22
CA MET A 363 7.29 10.75 28.46
C MET A 363 8.67 10.79 29.13
N SER A 364 9.69 10.20 28.51
CA SER A 364 11.05 10.25 29.05
C SER A 364 11.63 11.67 28.93
N GLU A 365 12.47 12.06 29.89
CA GLU A 365 13.17 13.34 29.85
C GLU A 365 14.06 13.46 28.61
N ASP A 366 14.69 12.36 28.17
CA ASP A 366 15.50 12.33 26.96
C ASP A 366 14.73 12.76 25.71
N LYS A 367 13.46 12.35 25.59
CA LYS A 367 12.60 12.77 24.46
C LYS A 367 12.29 14.25 24.52
N ARG A 368 12.08 14.80 25.73
CA ARG A 368 11.85 16.24 25.92
C ARG A 368 13.09 17.03 25.57
N VAL A 369 14.24 16.65 26.11
CA VAL A 369 15.54 17.31 25.87
C VAL A 369 15.89 17.30 24.38
N ALA A 370 15.80 16.15 23.71
CA ALA A 370 16.10 16.01 22.29
C ALA A 370 15.17 16.89 21.42
N ASN A 371 13.84 16.83 21.68
CA ASN A 371 12.91 17.66 20.92
C ASN A 371 13.09 19.16 21.19
N THR A 372 13.32 19.55 22.44
CA THR A 372 13.57 20.95 22.81
C THR A 372 14.81 21.50 22.10
N LYS A 373 15.89 20.72 21.96
CA LYS A 373 17.09 21.16 21.20
C LYS A 373 16.73 21.46 19.74
N VAL A 374 15.95 20.62 19.08
CA VAL A 374 15.50 20.86 17.71
C VAL A 374 14.60 22.09 17.63
N VAL A 375 13.61 22.22 18.51
CA VAL A 375 12.69 23.37 18.53
C VAL A 375 13.44 24.67 18.75
N LYS A 376 14.37 24.72 19.72
CA LYS A 376 15.23 25.90 19.96
C LYS A 376 16.07 26.27 18.75
N ALA A 377 16.60 25.29 18.02
CA ALA A 377 17.37 25.54 16.81
C ALA A 377 16.51 26.12 15.66
N LEU A 378 15.26 25.69 15.56
CA LEU A 378 14.32 26.13 14.53
C LEU A 378 13.70 27.50 14.84
N LEU A 379 13.20 27.68 16.05
CA LEU A 379 12.43 28.87 16.43
C LEU A 379 13.29 30.00 17.00
N GLY A 380 14.55 29.73 17.25
CA GLY A 380 15.44 30.63 17.99
C GLY A 380 15.21 30.55 19.49
N GLY A 381 16.25 30.52 20.30
CA GLY A 381 16.13 30.64 21.77
C GLY A 381 15.67 32.05 22.17
N PRO A 382 15.14 32.24 23.39
CA PRO A 382 14.76 33.55 23.88
C PRO A 382 15.96 34.47 23.74
N LYS A 383 15.81 35.62 23.04
CA LYS A 383 16.84 36.63 22.94
C LYS A 383 17.24 37.01 24.36
N LYS A 384 18.48 36.66 24.78
CA LYS A 384 19.04 37.19 26.03
C LYS A 384 18.86 38.70 26.02
N LYS A 385 18.02 39.25 26.90
CA LYS A 385 17.98 40.69 27.12
C LYS A 385 19.40 41.16 27.42
N ARG A 386 20.03 41.88 26.51
CA ARG A 386 21.28 42.57 26.78
C ARG A 386 21.01 43.47 28.00
N ARG A 387 21.55 43.09 29.15
CA ARG A 387 21.68 44.03 30.25
C ARG A 387 22.48 45.20 29.72
N ARG A 388 21.82 46.32 29.55
CA ARG A 388 22.56 47.61 29.40
C ARG A 388 23.29 47.84 30.72
N LYS A 389 24.61 47.94 30.66
CA LYS A 389 25.43 48.49 31.71
C LYS A 389 25.24 49.97 31.74
#